data_c9f13dcdfbb427ad96ff01eb8855eede
#
_entry.id   c9f13dcdfbb427ad96ff01eb8855eede
#
_cell.length_a   1.000
_cell.length_b   1.000
_cell.length_c   1.000
_cell.angle_alpha   90.00
_cell.angle_beta   90.00
_cell.angle_gamma   90.00
#
_symmetry.space_group_name_H-M   'P 1'
#
loop_
_entity.id
_entity.type
_entity.pdbx_description
1 polymer ?
#
loop_
_entity_poly.entity_id
_entity_poly.type
_entity_poly.pdbx_seq_one_letter_code
_entity_poly.pdbx_strand_id
1 'polypeptide(L)'
;VHDTVTAVDAEKRQVRLAGGGTLPFDRAVVSPGIEFMYEQIQGMNPAATETIPHAWKAGPQTLLLRSQLEAMADGGVVVMSVPLAPYRCPPGPYERACQIAHYLKTRKPKSKLIVLDANPQVTSKGPLFTRVWKEDYAGIIDYQANMVVTEVDVKGRALTTNLGDTVKGNVLNLILP
;
A
#
# COMPACT_ATOMS: atom_id res chain seq x y z
N VAL A 1 3.85 -15.09 25.44
CA VAL A 1 3.16 -13.98 26.11
C VAL A 1 2.52 -13.13 25.03
N HIS A 2 1.22 -12.84 25.18
CA HIS A 2 0.48 -11.97 24.29
C HIS A 2 0.17 -10.68 25.03
N ASP A 3 1.05 -9.67 24.89
CA ASP A 3 0.98 -8.41 25.57
C ASP A 3 1.75 -7.33 24.79
N THR A 4 1.49 -6.06 25.10
CA THR A 4 2.18 -4.95 24.46
C THR A 4 3.48 -4.66 25.20
N VAL A 5 4.59 -4.57 24.45
CA VAL A 5 5.89 -4.14 24.96
C VAL A 5 5.89 -2.62 25.11
N THR A 6 6.14 -2.12 26.32
CA THR A 6 6.20 -0.68 26.62
C THR A 6 7.61 -0.13 26.75
N ALA A 7 8.59 -1.00 27.07
CA ALA A 7 10.00 -0.62 27.11
C ALA A 7 10.91 -1.85 27.01
N VAL A 8 12.11 -1.62 26.48
CA VAL A 8 13.22 -2.57 26.48
C VAL A 8 14.37 -1.94 27.28
N ASP A 9 14.73 -2.56 28.40
CA ASP A 9 15.88 -2.17 29.22
C ASP A 9 17.06 -3.08 28.83
N ALA A 10 17.94 -2.56 28.00
CA ALA A 10 19.07 -3.33 27.48
C ALA A 10 20.13 -3.63 28.57
N GLU A 11 20.32 -2.74 29.54
CA GLU A 11 21.29 -2.91 30.62
C GLU A 11 20.85 -4.01 31.58
N LYS A 12 19.58 -3.98 31.98
CA LYS A 12 18.99 -5.00 32.85
C LYS A 12 18.55 -6.26 32.10
N ARG A 13 18.64 -6.24 30.77
CA ARG A 13 18.15 -7.34 29.92
C ARG A 13 16.70 -7.74 30.23
N GLN A 14 15.82 -6.75 30.27
CA GLN A 14 14.42 -6.95 30.61
C GLN A 14 13.51 -6.20 29.63
N VAL A 15 12.40 -6.83 29.30
CA VAL A 15 11.28 -6.21 28.54
C VAL A 15 10.17 -5.94 29.52
N ARG A 16 9.62 -4.70 29.52
CA ARG A 16 8.42 -4.33 30.29
C ARG A 16 7.17 -4.46 29.43
N LEU A 17 6.11 -4.97 30.04
CA LEU A 17 4.82 -5.22 29.41
C LEU A 17 3.76 -4.25 29.96
N ALA A 18 2.76 -3.92 29.13
CA ALA A 18 1.64 -3.05 29.53
C ALA A 18 0.83 -3.61 30.70
N GLY A 19 0.69 -4.94 30.80
CA GLY A 19 0.06 -5.63 31.90
C GLY A 19 0.86 -5.62 33.23
N GLY A 20 1.98 -4.90 33.29
CA GLY A 20 2.81 -4.72 34.51
C GLY A 20 3.87 -5.79 34.71
N GLY A 21 3.95 -6.79 33.83
CA GLY A 21 4.96 -7.85 33.88
C GLY A 21 6.31 -7.43 33.29
N THR A 22 7.38 -8.14 33.69
CA THR A 22 8.70 -8.06 33.06
C THR A 22 9.16 -9.42 32.59
N LEU A 23 9.86 -9.44 31.44
CA LEU A 23 10.46 -10.65 30.89
C LEU A 23 11.96 -10.48 30.80
N PRO A 24 12.77 -11.32 31.46
CA PRO A 24 14.21 -11.33 31.27
C PRO A 24 14.57 -11.94 29.91
N PHE A 25 15.72 -11.53 29.35
CA PHE A 25 16.25 -12.10 28.12
C PHE A 25 17.77 -12.15 28.13
N ASP A 26 18.33 -13.14 27.46
CA ASP A 26 19.77 -13.18 27.14
C ASP A 26 20.05 -12.45 25.83
N ARG A 27 19.12 -12.55 24.87
CA ARG A 27 19.12 -11.84 23.59
C ARG A 27 17.69 -11.44 23.24
N ALA A 28 17.53 -10.23 22.69
CA ALA A 28 16.25 -9.74 22.21
C ALA A 28 16.34 -9.40 20.73
N VAL A 29 15.32 -9.80 19.96
CA VAL A 29 15.08 -9.37 18.59
C VAL A 29 13.87 -8.45 18.61
N VAL A 30 14.05 -7.19 18.17
CA VAL A 30 12.99 -6.18 18.17
C VAL A 30 12.49 -5.99 16.74
N SER A 31 11.23 -6.34 16.50
CA SER A 31 10.59 -6.25 15.19
C SER A 31 9.23 -5.53 15.31
N PRO A 32 9.21 -4.19 15.49
CA PRO A 32 7.99 -3.45 15.84
C PRO A 32 7.04 -3.25 14.63
N GLY A 33 7.49 -3.56 13.41
CA GLY A 33 6.73 -3.28 12.20
C GLY A 33 6.95 -1.86 11.69
N ILE A 34 5.90 -1.31 11.07
CA ILE A 34 5.91 0.05 10.51
C ILE A 34 4.75 0.88 11.06
N GLU A 35 4.89 2.19 10.98
CA GLU A 35 3.80 3.17 11.06
C GLU A 35 3.76 3.96 9.76
N PHE A 36 2.64 4.63 9.47
CA PHE A 36 2.43 5.41 8.26
C PHE A 36 2.53 6.90 8.57
N MET A 37 3.13 7.65 7.63
CA MET A 37 3.22 9.10 7.69
C MET A 37 2.00 9.74 6.99
N TYR A 38 0.82 9.62 7.64
CA TYR A 38 -0.46 10.11 7.10
C TYR A 38 -0.42 11.59 6.72
N GLU A 39 0.33 12.39 7.47
CA GLU A 39 0.49 13.83 7.30
C GLU A 39 1.14 14.23 5.97
N GLN A 40 1.79 13.30 5.28
CA GLN A 40 2.41 13.56 3.98
C GLN A 40 1.39 13.59 2.83
N ILE A 41 0.16 13.15 3.07
CA ILE A 41 -0.91 13.14 2.05
C ILE A 41 -2.13 13.85 2.62
N GLN A 42 -2.43 15.02 2.09
CA GLN A 42 -3.60 15.80 2.51
C GLN A 42 -4.89 14.97 2.38
N GLY A 43 -5.75 15.03 3.39
CA GLY A 43 -6.99 14.27 3.45
C GLY A 43 -6.83 12.83 3.93
N MET A 44 -5.58 12.33 4.08
CA MET A 44 -5.34 10.99 4.58
C MET A 44 -5.17 10.97 6.10
N ASN A 45 -5.77 9.99 6.75
CA ASN A 45 -5.70 9.75 8.20
C ASN A 45 -6.19 8.31 8.48
N PRO A 46 -6.09 7.81 9.74
CA PRO A 46 -6.56 6.47 10.07
C PRO A 46 -8.02 6.20 9.70
N ALA A 47 -8.94 7.16 9.87
CA ALA A 47 -10.35 6.98 9.51
C ALA A 47 -10.56 6.90 7.99
N ALA A 48 -9.79 7.64 7.19
CA ALA A 48 -9.83 7.56 5.73
C ALA A 48 -9.44 6.16 5.22
N THR A 49 -8.61 5.41 5.97
CA THR A 49 -8.22 4.04 5.57
C THR A 49 -9.36 3.04 5.60
N GLU A 50 -10.47 3.36 6.28
CA GLU A 50 -11.69 2.53 6.27
C GLU A 50 -12.41 2.57 4.91
N THR A 51 -12.11 3.57 4.09
CA THR A 51 -12.67 3.73 2.74
C THR A 51 -11.60 3.58 1.65
N ILE A 52 -10.41 4.11 1.89
CA ILE A 52 -9.26 4.09 0.97
C ILE A 52 -8.17 3.18 1.57
N PRO A 53 -8.20 1.87 1.30
CA PRO A 53 -7.29 0.94 1.92
C PRO A 53 -5.83 1.13 1.49
N HIS A 54 -4.92 1.16 2.46
CA HIS A 54 -3.49 0.98 2.19
C HIS A 54 -3.16 -0.50 1.94
N ALA A 55 -3.82 -1.41 2.64
CA ALA A 55 -3.58 -2.87 2.60
C ALA A 55 -2.08 -3.24 2.72
N TRP A 56 -1.29 -2.46 3.48
CA TRP A 56 0.15 -2.61 3.62
C TRP A 56 0.57 -3.21 4.97
N LYS A 57 -0.32 -3.15 5.95
CA LYS A 57 -0.27 -3.96 7.17
C LYS A 57 -1.23 -5.14 7.01
N ALA A 58 -0.83 -6.32 7.49
CA ALA A 58 -1.69 -7.50 7.49
C ALA A 58 -2.94 -7.28 8.35
N GLY A 59 -4.08 -7.86 7.93
CA GLY A 59 -5.32 -7.80 8.67
C GLY A 59 -6.50 -7.24 7.87
N PRO A 60 -7.43 -6.49 8.50
CA PRO A 60 -8.71 -6.04 7.88
C PRO A 60 -8.54 -5.28 6.58
N GLN A 61 -7.44 -4.56 6.42
CA GLN A 61 -7.15 -3.75 5.23
C GLN A 61 -7.04 -4.58 3.95
N THR A 62 -6.49 -5.80 4.04
CA THR A 62 -6.39 -6.69 2.87
C THR A 62 -7.76 -7.23 2.47
N LEU A 63 -8.62 -7.50 3.44
CA LEU A 63 -10.00 -7.92 3.19
C LEU A 63 -10.83 -6.77 2.60
N LEU A 64 -10.62 -5.54 3.07
CA LEU A 64 -11.28 -4.35 2.54
C LEU A 64 -10.92 -4.13 1.07
N LEU A 65 -9.62 -4.16 0.72
CA LEU A 65 -9.20 -4.03 -0.68
C LEU A 65 -9.81 -5.13 -1.56
N ARG A 66 -9.78 -6.37 -1.08
CA ARG A 66 -10.39 -7.49 -1.79
C ARG A 66 -11.88 -7.28 -2.03
N SER A 67 -12.64 -6.92 -0.98
CA SER A 67 -14.09 -6.71 -1.09
C SER A 67 -14.45 -5.59 -2.07
N GLN A 68 -13.65 -4.51 -2.09
CA GLN A 68 -13.84 -3.41 -3.04
C GLN A 68 -13.55 -3.84 -4.49
N LEU A 69 -12.50 -4.63 -4.71
CA LEU A 69 -12.20 -5.20 -6.03
C LEU A 69 -13.31 -6.14 -6.51
N GLU A 70 -13.85 -6.97 -5.62
CA GLU A 70 -14.95 -7.88 -5.94
C GLU A 70 -16.25 -7.12 -6.25
N ALA A 71 -16.57 -6.07 -5.50
CA ALA A 71 -17.76 -5.25 -5.68
C ALA A 71 -17.70 -4.31 -6.91
N MET A 72 -16.53 -3.95 -7.38
CA MET A 72 -16.35 -3.08 -8.54
C MET A 72 -16.98 -3.73 -9.80
N ALA A 73 -17.74 -2.97 -10.59
CA ALA A 73 -18.23 -3.45 -11.88
C ALA A 73 -17.10 -3.71 -12.89
N ASP A 74 -17.30 -4.61 -13.85
CA ASP A 74 -16.38 -4.76 -14.98
C ASP A 74 -16.39 -3.48 -15.82
N GLY A 75 -15.20 -3.01 -16.22
CA GLY A 75 -14.97 -1.68 -16.81
C GLY A 75 -14.59 -0.61 -15.79
N GLY A 76 -14.53 -0.96 -14.49
CA GLY A 76 -14.10 -0.05 -13.45
C GLY A 76 -12.57 0.20 -13.47
N VAL A 77 -12.17 1.27 -12.79
CA VAL A 77 -10.75 1.69 -12.68
C VAL A 77 -10.28 1.49 -11.26
N VAL A 78 -9.17 0.76 -11.11
CA VAL A 78 -8.39 0.68 -9.87
C VAL A 78 -7.22 1.66 -9.97
N VAL A 79 -7.02 2.48 -8.95
CA VAL A 79 -5.84 3.35 -8.85
C VAL A 79 -5.00 2.92 -7.66
N MET A 80 -3.72 2.66 -7.88
CA MET A 80 -2.77 2.29 -6.83
C MET A 80 -1.63 3.29 -6.78
N SER A 81 -1.26 3.77 -5.59
CA SER A 81 -0.07 4.59 -5.40
C SER A 81 1.13 3.77 -4.92
N VAL A 82 2.31 4.21 -5.32
CA VAL A 82 3.60 3.72 -4.80
C VAL A 82 4.34 4.91 -4.19
N PRO A 83 4.70 4.87 -2.90
CA PRO A 83 5.38 5.99 -2.26
C PRO A 83 6.82 6.17 -2.77
N LEU A 84 7.38 7.35 -2.53
CA LEU A 84 8.79 7.61 -2.85
C LEU A 84 9.71 6.72 -1.99
N ALA A 85 10.71 6.15 -2.62
CA ALA A 85 11.72 5.35 -1.90
C ALA A 85 12.58 6.24 -0.96
N PRO A 86 13.01 5.72 0.20
CA PRO A 86 12.89 4.33 0.64
C PRO A 86 11.54 4.01 1.30
N TYR A 87 10.98 2.85 1.01
CA TYR A 87 9.77 2.35 1.66
C TYR A 87 9.90 0.84 1.95
N ARG A 88 9.03 0.32 2.81
CA ARG A 88 9.04 -1.11 3.16
C ARG A 88 8.69 -1.98 1.96
N CYS A 89 9.47 -3.06 1.75
CA CYS A 89 9.22 -4.08 0.74
C CYS A 89 9.22 -3.51 -0.70
N PRO A 90 10.37 -3.09 -1.23
CA PRO A 90 10.45 -2.43 -2.55
C PRO A 90 9.77 -3.17 -3.72
N PRO A 91 9.79 -4.51 -3.84
CA PRO A 91 9.04 -5.19 -4.91
C PRO A 91 7.53 -5.28 -4.66
N GLY A 92 7.08 -5.13 -3.42
CA GLY A 92 5.70 -5.39 -3.00
C GLY A 92 4.61 -4.64 -3.76
N PRO A 93 4.73 -3.32 -4.05
CA PRO A 93 3.74 -2.61 -4.85
C PRO A 93 3.60 -3.18 -6.26
N TYR A 94 4.70 -3.54 -6.89
CA TYR A 94 4.71 -4.06 -8.26
C TYR A 94 4.18 -5.50 -8.32
N GLU A 95 4.45 -6.31 -7.31
CA GLU A 95 3.83 -7.63 -7.12
C GLU A 95 2.31 -7.49 -6.95
N ARG A 96 1.86 -6.54 -6.14
CA ARG A 96 0.42 -6.25 -5.96
C ARG A 96 -0.21 -5.78 -7.27
N ALA A 97 0.46 -4.94 -8.03
CA ALA A 97 -0.02 -4.53 -9.36
C ALA A 97 -0.25 -5.75 -10.27
N CYS A 98 0.68 -6.72 -10.28
CA CYS A 98 0.50 -7.97 -11.03
C CYS A 98 -0.67 -8.81 -10.51
N GLN A 99 -0.85 -8.91 -9.19
CA GLN A 99 -1.98 -9.66 -8.59
C GLN A 99 -3.33 -9.03 -8.94
N ILE A 100 -3.45 -7.70 -8.82
CA ILE A 100 -4.66 -6.97 -9.21
C ILE A 100 -4.91 -7.13 -10.71
N ALA A 101 -3.89 -6.95 -11.55
CA ALA A 101 -4.02 -7.10 -12.99
C ALA A 101 -4.44 -8.52 -13.41
N HIS A 102 -3.91 -9.55 -12.74
CA HIS A 102 -4.34 -10.93 -12.97
C HIS A 102 -5.81 -11.13 -12.60
N TYR A 103 -6.25 -10.59 -11.46
CA TYR A 103 -7.66 -10.62 -11.07
C TYR A 103 -8.54 -9.91 -12.10
N LEU A 104 -8.15 -8.71 -12.54
CA LEU A 104 -8.89 -7.97 -13.57
C LEU A 104 -8.96 -8.76 -14.88
N LYS A 105 -7.81 -9.25 -15.37
CA LYS A 105 -7.73 -10.06 -16.60
C LYS A 105 -8.69 -11.25 -16.60
N THR A 106 -8.83 -11.90 -15.45
CA THR A 106 -9.61 -13.14 -15.33
C THR A 106 -11.07 -12.92 -14.96
N ARG A 107 -11.39 -11.86 -14.23
CA ARG A 107 -12.74 -11.62 -13.67
C ARG A 107 -13.42 -10.36 -14.18
N LYS A 108 -12.66 -9.37 -14.62
CA LYS A 108 -13.17 -8.03 -15.02
C LYS A 108 -12.32 -7.48 -16.18
N PRO A 109 -12.37 -8.13 -17.36
CA PRO A 109 -11.41 -7.88 -18.44
C PRO A 109 -11.53 -6.50 -19.12
N LYS A 110 -12.59 -5.75 -18.88
CA LYS A 110 -12.75 -4.37 -19.37
C LYS A 110 -12.19 -3.33 -18.40
N SER A 111 -11.78 -3.77 -17.20
CA SER A 111 -11.27 -2.90 -16.14
C SER A 111 -9.77 -2.60 -16.33
N LYS A 112 -9.30 -1.53 -15.67
CA LYS A 112 -7.91 -1.08 -15.74
C LYS A 112 -7.34 -0.87 -14.34
N LEU A 113 -6.01 -0.97 -14.25
CA LEU A 113 -5.20 -0.58 -13.10
C LEU A 113 -4.28 0.56 -13.51
N ILE A 114 -4.43 1.72 -12.87
CA ILE A 114 -3.50 2.84 -12.96
C ILE A 114 -2.55 2.74 -11.77
N VAL A 115 -1.25 2.74 -12.02
CA VAL A 115 -0.21 2.74 -10.99
C VAL A 115 0.48 4.10 -11.00
N LEU A 116 0.25 4.91 -9.97
CA LEU A 116 0.91 6.19 -9.75
C LEU A 116 2.16 5.95 -8.90
N ASP A 117 3.31 5.94 -9.52
CA ASP A 117 4.59 5.69 -8.84
C ASP A 117 5.31 7.02 -8.61
N ALA A 118 5.59 7.34 -7.34
CA ALA A 118 6.35 8.53 -6.99
C ALA A 118 7.81 8.49 -7.46
N ASN A 119 8.31 7.32 -7.83
CA ASN A 119 9.68 7.11 -8.28
C ASN A 119 9.82 7.31 -9.79
N PRO A 120 11.04 7.63 -10.28
CA PRO A 120 11.28 7.81 -11.72
C PRO A 120 11.21 6.51 -12.52
N GLN A 121 11.25 5.38 -11.85
CA GLN A 121 11.16 4.05 -12.44
C GLN A 121 10.81 3.00 -11.38
N VAL A 122 10.48 1.79 -11.80
CA VAL A 122 10.28 0.64 -10.91
C VAL A 122 11.54 0.41 -10.07
N THR A 123 11.42 0.56 -8.75
CA THR A 123 12.56 0.61 -7.81
C THR A 123 13.19 -0.76 -7.52
N SER A 124 12.50 -1.85 -7.85
CA SER A 124 12.99 -3.21 -7.61
C SER A 124 12.58 -4.14 -8.74
N LYS A 125 13.53 -4.92 -9.26
CA LYS A 125 13.31 -5.90 -10.35
C LYS A 125 12.63 -5.29 -11.60
N GLY A 126 12.93 -4.03 -11.90
CA GLY A 126 12.30 -3.25 -12.97
C GLY A 126 12.15 -3.98 -14.30
N PRO A 127 13.24 -4.53 -14.90
CA PRO A 127 13.16 -5.26 -16.17
C PRO A 127 12.19 -6.45 -16.17
N LEU A 128 12.06 -7.14 -15.02
CA LEU A 128 11.13 -8.27 -14.88
C LEU A 128 9.68 -7.78 -14.90
N PHE A 129 9.33 -6.80 -14.04
CA PHE A 129 7.95 -6.29 -13.94
C PHE A 129 7.50 -5.62 -15.22
N THR A 130 8.33 -4.75 -15.83
CA THR A 130 7.98 -4.03 -17.05
C THR A 130 7.78 -4.98 -18.24
N ARG A 131 8.57 -6.07 -18.32
CA ARG A 131 8.36 -7.11 -19.31
C ARG A 131 7.02 -7.81 -19.12
N VAL A 132 6.73 -8.31 -17.92
CA VAL A 132 5.47 -9.02 -17.62
C VAL A 132 4.25 -8.10 -17.87
N TRP A 133 4.34 -6.82 -17.50
CA TRP A 133 3.25 -5.89 -17.76
C TRP A 133 2.98 -5.69 -19.24
N LYS A 134 4.04 -5.66 -20.05
CA LYS A 134 3.94 -5.53 -21.51
C LYS A 134 3.44 -6.82 -22.18
N GLU A 135 3.88 -7.98 -21.70
CA GLU A 135 3.56 -9.28 -22.32
C GLU A 135 2.22 -9.83 -21.83
N ASP A 136 1.98 -9.82 -20.52
CA ASP A 136 0.83 -10.48 -19.90
C ASP A 136 -0.34 -9.55 -19.56
N TYR A 137 -0.06 -8.26 -19.29
CA TYR A 137 -1.04 -7.29 -18.80
C TYR A 137 -1.13 -6.03 -19.66
N ALA A 138 -0.77 -6.14 -20.95
CA ALA A 138 -0.94 -5.06 -21.91
C ALA A 138 -2.40 -4.57 -21.94
N GLY A 139 -2.61 -3.25 -21.85
CA GLY A 139 -3.93 -2.63 -21.85
C GLY A 139 -4.68 -2.71 -20.50
N ILE A 140 -4.16 -3.46 -19.52
CA ILE A 140 -4.73 -3.54 -18.16
C ILE A 140 -3.94 -2.63 -17.20
N ILE A 141 -2.62 -2.70 -17.18
CA ILE A 141 -1.77 -1.84 -16.35
C ILE A 141 -1.37 -0.59 -17.13
N ASP A 142 -1.68 0.57 -16.56
CA ASP A 142 -1.17 1.88 -16.95
C ASP A 142 -0.22 2.36 -15.84
N TYR A 143 1.09 2.26 -16.10
CA TYR A 143 2.13 2.65 -15.14
C TYR A 143 2.62 4.07 -15.44
N GLN A 144 2.55 4.93 -14.44
CA GLN A 144 2.92 6.34 -14.51
C GLN A 144 3.99 6.64 -13.47
N ALA A 145 5.21 6.93 -13.92
CA ALA A 145 6.35 7.30 -13.08
C ALA A 145 6.33 8.81 -12.73
N ASN A 146 7.03 9.20 -11.66
CA ASN A 146 7.12 10.57 -11.13
C ASN A 146 5.77 11.16 -10.69
N MET A 147 4.81 10.31 -10.35
CA MET A 147 3.47 10.68 -9.88
C MET A 147 3.40 10.59 -8.36
N VAL A 148 3.83 11.65 -7.68
CA VAL A 148 3.72 11.75 -6.22
C VAL A 148 2.29 12.13 -5.85
N VAL A 149 1.58 11.24 -5.13
CA VAL A 149 0.26 11.57 -4.59
C VAL A 149 0.41 12.52 -3.41
N THR A 150 -0.22 13.68 -3.48
CA THR A 150 -0.16 14.75 -2.46
C THR A 150 -1.46 14.93 -1.70
N GLU A 151 -2.60 14.54 -2.30
CA GLU A 151 -3.91 14.72 -1.71
C GLU A 151 -4.85 13.56 -2.08
N VAL A 152 -5.78 13.24 -1.17
CA VAL A 152 -6.87 12.29 -1.40
C VAL A 152 -8.23 12.94 -1.11
N ASP A 153 -9.13 12.87 -2.08
CA ASP A 153 -10.56 13.10 -1.88
C ASP A 153 -11.24 11.74 -1.62
N VAL A 154 -11.49 11.47 -0.34
CA VAL A 154 -12.09 10.21 0.10
C VAL A 154 -13.50 10.02 -0.46
N LYS A 155 -14.31 11.10 -0.49
CA LYS A 155 -15.70 11.05 -0.98
C LYS A 155 -15.79 10.96 -2.49
N GLY A 156 -14.97 11.75 -3.18
CA GLY A 156 -14.91 11.76 -4.64
C GLY A 156 -14.11 10.59 -5.24
N ARG A 157 -13.44 9.79 -4.39
CA ARG A 157 -12.53 8.72 -4.80
C ARG A 157 -11.52 9.18 -5.84
N ALA A 158 -10.77 10.20 -5.48
CA ALA A 158 -9.78 10.81 -6.34
C ALA A 158 -8.44 11.01 -5.62
N LEU A 159 -7.34 10.90 -6.36
CA LEU A 159 -6.00 11.21 -5.91
C LEU A 159 -5.47 12.39 -6.73
N THR A 160 -4.90 13.39 -6.05
CA THR A 160 -4.23 14.51 -6.72
C THR A 160 -2.72 14.29 -6.64
N THR A 161 -2.04 14.53 -7.75
CA THR A 161 -0.59 14.36 -7.85
C THR A 161 0.15 15.71 -7.68
N ASN A 162 1.47 15.63 -7.50
CA ASN A 162 2.36 16.79 -7.47
C ASN A 162 2.36 17.63 -8.76
N LEU A 163 1.83 17.09 -9.86
CA LEU A 163 1.67 17.80 -11.13
C LEU A 163 0.33 18.55 -11.22
N GLY A 164 -0.54 18.40 -10.21
CA GLY A 164 -1.88 18.96 -10.18
C GLY A 164 -2.94 18.11 -10.89
N ASP A 165 -2.56 16.97 -11.44
CA ASP A 165 -3.50 16.06 -12.07
C ASP A 165 -4.36 15.34 -11.03
N THR A 166 -5.64 15.19 -11.33
CA THR A 166 -6.58 14.42 -10.48
C THR A 166 -6.97 13.13 -11.17
N VAL A 167 -6.68 12.00 -10.52
CA VAL A 167 -6.98 10.66 -11.00
C VAL A 167 -8.09 10.04 -10.17
N LYS A 168 -9.22 9.71 -10.81
CA LYS A 168 -10.38 9.05 -10.16
C LYS A 168 -10.36 7.55 -10.36
N GLY A 169 -10.83 6.83 -9.35
CA GLY A 169 -10.97 5.37 -9.43
C GLY A 169 -12.19 4.86 -8.70
N ASN A 170 -12.69 3.70 -9.12
CA ASN A 170 -13.73 2.97 -8.40
C ASN A 170 -13.17 2.32 -7.14
N VAL A 171 -11.89 1.91 -7.20
CA VAL A 171 -11.12 1.41 -6.06
C VAL A 171 -9.81 2.17 -5.99
N LEU A 172 -9.49 2.69 -4.81
CA LEU A 172 -8.20 3.33 -4.55
C LEU A 172 -7.41 2.47 -3.56
N ASN A 173 -6.21 2.05 -3.92
CA ASN A 173 -5.26 1.41 -3.03
C ASN A 173 -4.08 2.36 -2.79
N LEU A 174 -4.13 3.11 -1.70
CA LEU A 174 -3.13 4.13 -1.39
C LEU A 174 -2.06 3.54 -0.47
N ILE A 175 -0.93 3.11 -1.05
CA ILE A 175 0.23 2.70 -0.26
C ILE A 175 0.90 3.97 0.27
N LEU A 176 0.88 4.10 1.59
CA LEU A 176 1.33 5.31 2.30
C LEU A 176 2.86 5.30 2.49
N PRO A 177 3.48 6.50 2.62
CA PRO A 177 4.85 6.67 3.06
C PRO A 177 5.11 6.10 4.44
#